data_fa16d5304b36787101e29a6b332ead61
#
_entry.id   fa16d5304b36787101e29a6b332ead61
#
_cell.length_a   1.000
_cell.length_b   1.000
_cell.length_c   1.000
_cell.angle_alpha   90.00
_cell.angle_beta   90.00
_cell.angle_gamma   90.00
#
_symmetry.space_group_name_H-M   'P 1'
#
loop_
_entity.id
_entity.type
_entity.pdbx_description
1 polymer ?
#
loop_
_entity_poly.entity_id
_entity_poly.type
_entity_poly.pdbx_seq_one_letter_code
_entity_poly.pdbx_strand_id
1 'polypeptide(L)'
;DYRRQIALLPSLFHLQPPEGAGKFWLERFSPYYTRPHEYGIRITGPGMAYSHVYDSRQVDLGKIAYDFEYELDQWSVDPEVFQELMGVVEEWQRRAASADKPFLYYSKAFDYVTVYDGRTMTPTRERFDWPASLFIDLCSEAPKSLEYLRSAVRERGDMGSVTDGVIQEALERLTAKRILYEERGKYFTLAIPEHP
;
A
#
# COMPACT_ATOMS: atom_id res chain seq x y z
N ASP A 1 -5.80 9.83 5.78
CA ASP A 1 -5.21 9.79 7.12
C ASP A 1 -3.83 9.16 7.07
N TYR A 2 -2.78 10.01 7.03
CA TYR A 2 -1.39 9.60 6.87
C TYR A 2 -0.89 8.70 8.01
N ARG A 3 -1.29 8.92 9.27
CA ARG A 3 -0.88 8.07 10.39
C ARG A 3 -1.36 6.63 10.22
N ARG A 4 -2.56 6.43 9.66
CA ARG A 4 -3.07 5.10 9.35
C ARG A 4 -2.27 4.43 8.22
N GLN A 5 -1.89 5.21 7.20
CA GLN A 5 -1.03 4.72 6.11
C GLN A 5 0.35 4.33 6.65
N ILE A 6 1.00 5.20 7.44
CA ILE A 6 2.28 4.92 8.08
C ILE A 6 2.23 3.60 8.87
N ALA A 7 1.18 3.39 9.66
CA ALA A 7 1.00 2.15 10.43
C ALA A 7 0.80 0.89 9.54
N LEU A 8 0.36 1.06 8.29
CA LEU A 8 0.18 -0.04 7.34
C LEU A 8 1.48 -0.39 6.60
N LEU A 9 2.33 0.59 6.27
CA LEU A 9 3.51 0.41 5.41
C LEU A 9 4.42 -0.74 5.83
N PRO A 10 4.73 -0.98 7.12
CA PRO A 10 5.56 -2.13 7.52
C PRO A 10 4.99 -3.50 7.11
N SER A 11 3.66 -3.60 6.95
CA SER A 11 3.00 -4.82 6.47
C SER A 11 3.26 -5.10 4.98
N LEU A 12 3.73 -4.07 4.24
CA LEU A 12 3.97 -4.10 2.80
C LEU A 12 5.45 -4.19 2.43
N PHE A 13 6.36 -4.30 3.39
CA PHE A 13 7.82 -4.28 3.17
C PHE A 13 8.33 -5.39 2.25
N HIS A 14 7.55 -6.44 2.03
CA HIS A 14 7.83 -7.51 1.08
C HIS A 14 7.56 -7.13 -0.38
N LEU A 15 6.92 -5.99 -0.63
CA LEU A 15 6.69 -5.45 -1.97
C LEU A 15 7.81 -4.50 -2.36
N GLN A 16 7.78 -4.04 -3.62
CA GLN A 16 8.70 -3.00 -4.09
C GLN A 16 8.43 -1.69 -3.33
N PRO A 17 9.46 -1.08 -2.71
CA PRO A 17 9.30 0.20 -2.04
C PRO A 17 9.00 1.32 -3.04
N PRO A 18 8.33 2.40 -2.60
CA PRO A 18 8.22 3.63 -3.38
C PRO A 18 9.61 4.26 -3.59
N GLU A 19 9.79 5.00 -4.67
CA GLU A 19 11.04 5.72 -4.96
C GLU A 19 11.33 6.82 -3.94
N GLY A 20 10.29 7.36 -3.31
CA GLY A 20 10.38 8.36 -2.25
C GLY A 20 9.01 8.80 -1.78
N ALA A 21 9.01 9.69 -0.80
CA ALA A 21 7.85 10.46 -0.40
C ALA A 21 8.25 11.95 -0.48
N GLY A 22 7.37 12.79 -1.02
CA GLY A 22 7.71 14.19 -1.24
C GLY A 22 6.51 15.04 -1.63
N LYS A 23 6.80 16.29 -1.98
CA LYS A 23 5.80 17.14 -2.59
C LYS A 23 5.38 16.55 -3.93
N PHE A 24 4.12 16.67 -4.30
CA PHE A 24 3.67 16.27 -5.64
C PHE A 24 4.26 17.21 -6.71
N TRP A 25 4.39 16.71 -7.91
CA TRP A 25 4.82 17.52 -9.06
C TRP A 25 3.62 18.31 -9.59
N LEU A 26 3.76 19.63 -9.63
CA LEU A 26 2.72 20.50 -10.19
C LEU A 26 2.89 20.56 -11.71
N GLU A 27 2.19 19.69 -12.39
CA GLU A 27 2.26 19.58 -13.84
C GLU A 27 1.27 20.50 -14.54
N ARG A 28 1.69 21.06 -15.69
CA ARG A 28 0.83 21.80 -16.62
C ARG A 28 -0.38 20.93 -16.99
N PHE A 29 -1.53 21.55 -17.09
CA PHE A 29 -2.82 20.92 -17.40
C PHE A 29 -3.45 20.07 -16.29
N SER A 30 -2.75 19.82 -15.19
CA SER A 30 -3.39 19.18 -14.04
C SER A 30 -4.49 20.08 -13.44
N PRO A 31 -5.46 19.53 -12.72
CA PRO A 31 -6.43 20.32 -11.96
C PRO A 31 -5.75 21.30 -10.98
N TYR A 32 -4.65 20.89 -10.38
CA TYR A 32 -3.85 21.70 -9.46
C TYR A 32 -3.20 22.91 -10.13
N TYR A 33 -2.82 22.78 -11.40
CA TYR A 33 -2.29 23.88 -12.20
C TYR A 33 -3.38 24.79 -12.76
N THR A 34 -4.50 24.23 -13.23
CA THR A 34 -5.55 24.99 -13.90
C THR A 34 -6.46 25.71 -12.90
N ARG A 35 -6.58 25.21 -11.68
CA ARG A 35 -7.41 25.76 -10.60
C ARG A 35 -6.67 25.82 -9.27
N PRO A 36 -5.46 26.42 -9.22
CA PRO A 36 -4.57 26.32 -8.06
C PRO A 36 -5.20 26.87 -6.77
N HIS A 37 -6.00 27.91 -6.86
CA HIS A 37 -6.66 28.52 -5.69
C HIS A 37 -7.65 27.59 -4.98
N GLU A 38 -8.29 26.66 -5.72
CA GLU A 38 -9.20 25.67 -5.11
C GLU A 38 -8.46 24.70 -4.20
N TYR A 39 -7.15 24.56 -4.39
CA TYR A 39 -6.28 23.63 -3.64
C TYR A 39 -5.30 24.37 -2.71
N GLY A 40 -5.46 25.69 -2.52
CA GLY A 40 -4.53 26.48 -1.70
C GLY A 40 -3.11 26.48 -2.26
N ILE A 41 -2.97 26.43 -3.58
CA ILE A 41 -1.69 26.42 -4.28
C ILE A 41 -1.38 27.80 -4.85
N ARG A 42 -0.18 28.30 -4.57
CA ARG A 42 0.38 29.50 -5.20
C ARG A 42 1.56 29.09 -6.07
N ILE A 43 1.38 29.18 -7.39
CA ILE A 43 2.43 28.89 -8.37
C ILE A 43 3.49 30.00 -8.27
N THR A 44 4.76 29.63 -8.06
CA THR A 44 5.87 30.57 -7.87
C THR A 44 6.73 30.72 -9.12
N GLY A 45 6.73 29.74 -10.01
CA GLY A 45 7.49 29.80 -11.27
C GLY A 45 7.55 28.47 -11.98
N PRO A 46 8.21 28.40 -13.13
CA PRO A 46 8.54 27.14 -13.79
C PRO A 46 9.52 26.34 -12.93
N GLY A 47 9.52 25.00 -13.08
CA GLY A 47 10.45 24.12 -12.40
C GLY A 47 11.91 24.56 -12.57
N MET A 48 12.70 24.48 -11.51
CA MET A 48 14.07 25.02 -11.48
C MET A 48 14.96 24.44 -12.60
N ALA A 49 14.73 23.18 -12.99
CA ALA A 49 15.49 22.54 -14.06
C ALA A 49 15.48 23.29 -15.38
N TYR A 50 14.38 23.98 -15.69
CA TYR A 50 14.26 24.75 -16.96
C TYR A 50 15.27 25.89 -17.04
N SER A 51 15.57 26.55 -15.93
CA SER A 51 16.56 27.64 -15.88
C SER A 51 18.01 27.17 -16.13
N HIS A 52 18.30 25.90 -15.92
CA HIS A 52 19.62 25.31 -16.21
C HIS A 52 19.78 24.90 -17.68
N VAL A 53 18.68 24.66 -18.38
CA VAL A 53 18.69 24.18 -19.77
C VAL A 53 18.47 25.32 -20.76
N TYR A 54 17.62 26.29 -20.42
CA TYR A 54 17.21 27.36 -21.31
C TYR A 54 17.62 28.75 -20.80
N ASP A 55 18.09 29.62 -21.68
CA ASP A 55 18.36 31.01 -21.33
C ASP A 55 17.04 31.80 -21.23
N SER A 56 16.67 32.18 -20.03
CA SER A 56 15.44 32.95 -19.75
C SER A 56 15.34 34.28 -20.44
N ARG A 57 16.46 34.83 -20.97
CA ARG A 57 16.46 36.06 -21.77
C ARG A 57 15.99 35.84 -23.20
N GLN A 58 16.05 34.58 -23.68
CA GLN A 58 15.68 34.19 -25.05
C GLN A 58 14.34 33.47 -25.10
N VAL A 59 13.97 32.80 -24.02
CA VAL A 59 12.79 31.93 -23.96
C VAL A 59 11.97 32.25 -22.72
N ASP A 60 10.67 32.43 -22.91
CA ASP A 60 9.72 32.50 -21.81
C ASP A 60 9.54 31.11 -21.19
N LEU A 61 10.25 30.84 -20.08
CA LEU A 61 10.22 29.55 -19.39
C LEU A 61 8.80 29.19 -18.95
N GLY A 62 7.97 30.15 -18.57
CA GLY A 62 6.59 29.89 -18.18
C GLY A 62 5.73 29.34 -19.32
N LYS A 63 6.12 29.54 -20.59
CA LYS A 63 5.40 28.96 -21.74
C LYS A 63 5.83 27.57 -22.11
N ILE A 64 7.09 27.21 -21.86
CA ILE A 64 7.66 25.90 -22.25
C ILE A 64 7.69 24.87 -21.11
N ALA A 65 7.68 25.33 -19.86
CA ALA A 65 7.73 24.44 -18.70
C ALA A 65 6.51 23.53 -18.64
N TYR A 66 6.71 22.28 -18.29
CA TYR A 66 5.66 21.31 -18.03
C TYR A 66 5.39 21.18 -16.51
N ASP A 67 6.40 21.33 -15.67
CA ASP A 67 6.30 21.34 -14.22
C ASP A 67 6.61 22.73 -13.64
N PHE A 68 6.05 22.98 -12.45
CA PHE A 68 6.08 24.29 -11.80
C PHE A 68 6.43 24.17 -10.33
N GLU A 69 7.19 25.16 -9.83
CA GLU A 69 7.38 25.39 -8.40
C GLU A 69 6.13 26.02 -7.80
N TYR A 70 5.84 25.65 -6.56
CA TYR A 70 4.66 26.15 -5.86
C TYR A 70 4.86 26.20 -4.36
N GLU A 71 4.03 27.01 -3.73
CA GLU A 71 3.84 27.05 -2.29
C GLU A 71 2.40 26.70 -1.96
N LEU A 72 2.20 26.11 -0.78
CA LEU A 72 0.88 25.82 -0.25
C LEU A 72 0.53 26.88 0.79
N ASP A 73 -0.70 27.40 0.74
CA ASP A 73 -1.21 28.35 1.75
C ASP A 73 -1.24 27.72 3.15
N GLN A 74 -1.49 26.42 3.20
CA GLN A 74 -1.41 25.60 4.40
C GLN A 74 -0.78 24.24 4.06
N TRP A 75 0.10 23.74 4.91
CA TRP A 75 0.58 22.39 4.81
C TRP A 75 -0.59 21.43 5.07
N SER A 76 -0.91 20.56 4.12
CA SER A 76 -1.95 19.54 4.25
C SER A 76 -1.56 18.43 5.22
N VAL A 77 -0.30 18.34 5.60
CA VAL A 77 0.27 17.31 6.49
C VAL A 77 1.14 17.99 7.53
N ASP A 78 0.97 17.60 8.78
CA ASP A 78 1.86 17.96 9.88
C ASP A 78 3.30 17.59 9.53
N PRO A 79 4.28 18.50 9.68
CA PRO A 79 5.69 18.22 9.42
C PRO A 79 6.23 16.98 10.16
N GLU A 80 5.79 16.73 11.39
CA GLU A 80 6.19 15.54 12.16
C GLU A 80 5.69 14.26 11.51
N VAL A 81 4.42 14.23 11.07
CA VAL A 81 3.82 13.09 10.36
C VAL A 81 4.52 12.85 9.03
N PHE A 82 4.93 13.92 8.34
CA PHE A 82 5.70 13.79 7.10
C PHE A 82 7.09 13.20 7.34
N GLN A 83 7.78 13.62 8.39
CA GLN A 83 9.08 13.04 8.77
C GLN A 83 8.95 11.57 9.16
N GLU A 84 7.89 11.20 9.89
CA GLU A 84 7.58 9.80 10.22
C GLU A 84 7.38 8.96 8.94
N LEU A 85 6.61 9.47 7.97
CA LEU A 85 6.40 8.82 6.68
C LEU A 85 7.72 8.62 5.93
N MET A 86 8.56 9.66 5.84
CA MET A 86 9.87 9.57 5.21
C MET A 86 10.73 8.49 5.85
N GLY A 87 10.80 8.45 7.18
CA GLY A 87 11.58 7.45 7.92
C GLY A 87 11.12 6.02 7.62
N VAL A 88 9.82 5.78 7.53
CA VAL A 88 9.27 4.46 7.18
C VAL A 88 9.59 4.08 5.72
N VAL A 89 9.53 5.03 4.79
CA VAL A 89 9.88 4.79 3.38
C VAL A 89 11.39 4.48 3.23
N GLU A 90 12.27 5.23 3.90
CA GLU A 90 13.70 4.98 3.90
C GLU A 90 14.05 3.60 4.50
N GLU A 91 13.39 3.22 5.60
CA GLU A 91 13.54 1.89 6.19
C GLU A 91 13.10 0.80 5.21
N TRP A 92 11.97 0.99 4.50
CA TRP A 92 11.52 0.05 3.48
C TRP A 92 12.54 -0.12 2.35
N GLN A 93 13.04 1.01 1.80
CA GLN A 93 14.08 1.00 0.75
C GLN A 93 15.36 0.30 1.23
N ARG A 94 15.81 0.62 2.45
CA ARG A 94 17.00 0.01 3.05
C ARG A 94 16.85 -1.51 3.19
N ARG A 95 15.69 -1.98 3.66
CA ARG A 95 15.39 -3.41 3.82
C ARG A 95 15.24 -4.12 2.46
N ALA A 96 14.62 -3.49 1.49
CA ALA A 96 14.49 -4.03 0.14
C ALA A 96 15.84 -4.15 -0.59
N ALA A 97 16.82 -3.31 -0.24
CA ALA A 97 18.18 -3.36 -0.78
C ALA A 97 19.10 -4.32 -0.02
N SER A 98 18.69 -4.86 1.13
CA SER A 98 19.50 -5.77 1.94
C SER A 98 19.60 -7.17 1.31
N ALA A 99 20.59 -7.97 1.76
CA ALA A 99 20.72 -9.37 1.36
C ALA A 99 19.52 -10.20 1.83
N ASP A 100 19.02 -9.91 3.04
CA ASP A 100 17.85 -10.56 3.64
C ASP A 100 16.58 -9.71 3.37
N LYS A 101 16.15 -9.72 2.11
CA LYS A 101 14.93 -8.97 1.71
C LYS A 101 13.70 -9.50 2.43
N PRO A 102 12.82 -8.60 2.92
CA PRO A 102 11.53 -9.00 3.45
C PRO A 102 10.72 -9.80 2.43
N PHE A 103 10.02 -10.80 2.90
CA PHE A 103 9.10 -11.59 2.06
C PHE A 103 7.81 -11.90 2.81
N LEU A 104 6.72 -12.05 2.08
CA LEU A 104 5.45 -12.59 2.54
C LEU A 104 4.80 -13.28 1.36
N TYR A 105 4.82 -14.60 1.38
CA TYR A 105 4.20 -15.40 0.33
C TYR A 105 3.50 -16.62 0.93
N TYR A 106 2.65 -17.25 0.14
CA TYR A 106 1.98 -18.47 0.55
C TYR A 106 2.06 -19.55 -0.53
N SER A 107 2.17 -20.80 -0.06
CA SER A 107 2.10 -22.00 -0.88
C SER A 107 0.80 -22.73 -0.60
N LYS A 108 0.07 -23.10 -1.65
CA LYS A 108 -1.24 -23.73 -1.57
C LYS A 108 -1.12 -25.24 -1.72
N ALA A 109 -1.72 -25.97 -0.80
CA ALA A 109 -1.96 -27.40 -0.89
C ALA A 109 -3.46 -27.69 -1.07
N PHE A 110 -3.84 -28.95 -1.16
CA PHE A 110 -5.22 -29.34 -1.41
C PHE A 110 -6.20 -28.82 -0.34
N ASP A 111 -5.82 -28.90 0.95
CA ASP A 111 -6.68 -28.63 2.10
C ASP A 111 -6.15 -27.55 3.06
N TYR A 112 -4.94 -27.01 2.79
CA TYR A 112 -4.33 -25.96 3.61
C TYR A 112 -3.48 -25.00 2.79
N VAL A 113 -3.15 -23.88 3.41
CA VAL A 113 -2.18 -22.90 2.91
C VAL A 113 -1.04 -22.79 3.93
N THR A 114 0.19 -22.78 3.46
CA THR A 114 1.36 -22.44 4.29
C THR A 114 1.80 -21.02 3.94
N VAL A 115 1.84 -20.14 4.94
CA VAL A 115 2.34 -18.76 4.79
C VAL A 115 3.77 -18.70 5.31
N TYR A 116 4.64 -18.07 4.53
CA TYR A 116 6.03 -17.78 4.86
C TYR A 116 6.17 -16.26 5.03
N ASP A 117 6.48 -15.82 6.23
CA ASP A 117 6.56 -14.40 6.60
C ASP A 117 7.96 -14.06 7.09
N GLY A 118 8.71 -13.32 6.30
CA GLY A 118 10.02 -12.75 6.59
C GLY A 118 10.01 -11.23 6.65
N ARG A 119 8.87 -10.60 6.94
CA ARG A 119 8.79 -9.13 7.12
C ARG A 119 9.46 -8.67 8.40
N THR A 120 9.68 -9.55 9.36
CA THR A 120 10.40 -9.28 10.59
C THR A 120 11.78 -9.92 10.56
N MET A 121 12.64 -9.60 11.55
CA MET A 121 13.99 -10.18 11.67
C MET A 121 13.99 -11.69 11.95
N THR A 122 12.86 -12.24 12.41
CA THR A 122 12.68 -13.67 12.65
C THR A 122 11.62 -14.21 11.71
N PRO A 123 12.02 -14.84 10.60
CA PRO A 123 11.08 -15.44 9.66
C PRO A 123 10.21 -16.51 10.34
N THR A 124 8.95 -16.56 9.95
CA THR A 124 8.00 -17.56 10.42
C THR A 124 7.42 -18.36 9.27
N ARG A 125 7.03 -19.60 9.57
CA ARG A 125 6.28 -20.48 8.68
C ARG A 125 5.07 -20.98 9.44
N GLU A 126 3.87 -20.73 8.89
CA GLU A 126 2.62 -21.12 9.56
C GLU A 126 1.65 -21.76 8.59
N ARG A 127 1.04 -22.84 9.05
CA ARG A 127 -0.02 -23.54 8.31
C ARG A 127 -1.39 -22.98 8.72
N PHE A 128 -2.23 -22.76 7.73
CA PHE A 128 -3.61 -22.35 7.87
C PHE A 128 -4.51 -23.39 7.21
N ASP A 129 -5.32 -24.04 8.04
CA ASP A 129 -6.32 -24.98 7.59
C ASP A 129 -7.63 -24.26 7.27
N TRP A 130 -8.65 -24.95 6.81
CA TRP A 130 -9.99 -24.47 6.60
C TRP A 130 -10.59 -23.81 7.88
N PRO A 131 -11.33 -22.67 7.80
CA PRO A 131 -11.64 -21.88 6.60
C PRO A 131 -10.59 -20.80 6.27
N ALA A 132 -9.55 -20.62 7.08
CA ALA A 132 -8.53 -19.59 6.89
C ALA A 132 -7.78 -19.74 5.56
N SER A 133 -7.47 -20.98 5.14
CA SER A 133 -6.84 -21.25 3.84
C SER A 133 -7.70 -20.77 2.66
N LEU A 134 -9.00 -20.94 2.73
CA LEU A 134 -9.94 -20.46 1.73
C LEU A 134 -9.93 -18.93 1.65
N PHE A 135 -9.89 -18.24 2.79
CA PHE A 135 -9.92 -16.77 2.82
C PHE A 135 -8.64 -16.17 2.22
N ILE A 136 -7.48 -16.75 2.52
CA ILE A 136 -6.21 -16.33 1.90
C ILE A 136 -6.30 -16.43 0.38
N ASP A 137 -6.80 -17.55 -0.13
CA ASP A 137 -6.92 -17.82 -1.57
C ASP A 137 -7.92 -16.87 -2.24
N LEU A 138 -9.15 -16.78 -1.74
CA LEU A 138 -10.21 -15.96 -2.32
C LEU A 138 -9.89 -14.46 -2.32
N CYS A 139 -9.22 -13.98 -1.28
CA CYS A 139 -8.87 -12.57 -1.14
C CYS A 139 -7.58 -12.19 -1.90
N SER A 140 -6.87 -13.14 -2.53
CA SER A 140 -5.64 -12.85 -3.28
C SER A 140 -5.90 -12.18 -4.63
N GLU A 141 -7.00 -12.49 -5.29
CA GLU A 141 -7.32 -11.94 -6.61
C GLU A 141 -8.01 -10.58 -6.54
N ALA A 142 -8.89 -10.40 -5.56
CA ALA A 142 -9.65 -9.16 -5.37
C ALA A 142 -10.21 -9.04 -3.96
N PRO A 143 -10.45 -7.81 -3.45
CA PRO A 143 -11.09 -7.62 -2.16
C PRO A 143 -12.47 -8.29 -2.09
N LYS A 144 -12.71 -9.08 -1.03
CA LYS A 144 -13.98 -9.80 -0.80
C LYS A 144 -14.68 -9.28 0.43
N SER A 145 -16.00 -9.15 0.37
CA SER A 145 -16.83 -8.79 1.53
C SER A 145 -16.99 -9.96 2.50
N LEU A 146 -17.30 -9.67 3.76
CA LEU A 146 -17.63 -10.70 4.75
C LEU A 146 -18.77 -11.59 4.29
N GLU A 147 -19.79 -11.02 3.67
CA GLU A 147 -20.94 -11.77 3.15
C GLU A 147 -20.51 -12.77 2.07
N TYR A 148 -19.65 -12.34 1.13
CA TYR A 148 -19.10 -13.23 0.12
C TYR A 148 -18.32 -14.39 0.75
N LEU A 149 -17.44 -14.11 1.73
CA LEU A 149 -16.66 -15.14 2.41
C LEU A 149 -17.53 -16.15 3.16
N ARG A 150 -18.61 -15.68 3.81
CA ARG A 150 -19.61 -16.55 4.45
C ARG A 150 -20.34 -17.45 3.43
N SER A 151 -20.72 -16.91 2.29
CA SER A 151 -21.37 -17.68 1.22
C SER A 151 -20.42 -18.74 0.66
N ALA A 152 -19.16 -18.40 0.40
CA ALA A 152 -18.16 -19.32 -0.09
C ALA A 152 -17.88 -20.49 0.87
N VAL A 153 -17.92 -20.24 2.20
CA VAL A 153 -17.82 -21.30 3.23
C VAL A 153 -19.02 -22.23 3.16
N ARG A 154 -20.23 -21.69 3.03
CA ARG A 154 -21.48 -22.49 2.97
C ARG A 154 -21.57 -23.35 1.69
N GLU A 155 -21.12 -22.83 0.56
CA GLU A 155 -21.13 -23.54 -0.73
C GLU A 155 -20.16 -24.74 -0.75
N ARG A 156 -19.07 -24.67 0.00
CA ARG A 156 -18.10 -25.76 0.14
C ARG A 156 -18.41 -26.73 1.26
N GLY A 157 -19.65 -26.88 1.65
CA GLY A 157 -20.22 -27.58 2.81
C GLY A 157 -19.80 -29.02 3.15
N ASP A 158 -18.81 -29.58 2.46
CA ASP A 158 -18.29 -30.93 2.70
C ASP A 158 -17.46 -31.07 3.99
N MET A 159 -17.09 -29.95 4.63
CA MET A 159 -16.14 -29.89 5.76
C MET A 159 -16.82 -29.67 7.14
N GLY A 160 -18.11 -29.94 7.26
CA GLY A 160 -18.87 -29.75 8.49
C GLY A 160 -19.48 -28.34 8.63
N SER A 161 -20.39 -28.17 9.58
CA SER A 161 -21.05 -26.87 9.83
C SER A 161 -20.08 -25.87 10.47
N VAL A 162 -19.44 -25.04 9.65
CA VAL A 162 -18.64 -23.90 10.14
C VAL A 162 -19.57 -22.83 10.66
N THR A 163 -19.48 -22.51 11.95
CA THR A 163 -20.26 -21.43 12.55
C THR A 163 -19.72 -20.05 12.20
N ASP A 164 -20.56 -19.03 12.27
CA ASP A 164 -20.12 -17.63 12.07
C ASP A 164 -18.97 -17.23 13.02
N GLY A 165 -18.91 -17.83 14.24
CA GLY A 165 -17.83 -17.62 15.20
C GLY A 165 -16.48 -18.12 14.68
N VAL A 166 -16.44 -19.29 14.05
CA VAL A 166 -15.19 -19.84 13.46
C VAL A 166 -14.72 -19.00 12.27
N ILE A 167 -15.66 -18.49 11.46
CA ILE A 167 -15.34 -17.56 10.35
C ILE A 167 -14.72 -16.29 10.90
N GLN A 168 -15.33 -15.71 11.92
CA GLN A 168 -14.87 -14.47 12.54
C GLN A 168 -13.48 -14.63 13.16
N GLU A 169 -13.26 -15.72 13.93
CA GLU A 169 -11.97 -16.04 14.55
C GLU A 169 -10.86 -16.20 13.49
N ALA A 170 -11.15 -16.89 12.39
CA ALA A 170 -10.19 -17.06 11.29
C ALA A 170 -9.82 -15.70 10.66
N LEU A 171 -10.80 -14.83 10.39
CA LEU A 171 -10.56 -13.50 9.84
C LEU A 171 -9.77 -12.61 10.81
N GLU A 172 -10.12 -12.60 12.08
CA GLU A 172 -9.41 -11.85 13.13
C GLU A 172 -7.95 -12.30 13.25
N ARG A 173 -7.70 -13.62 13.27
CA ARG A 173 -6.35 -14.19 13.29
C ARG A 173 -5.52 -13.76 12.08
N LEU A 174 -6.08 -13.86 10.87
CA LEU A 174 -5.39 -13.47 9.63
C LEU A 174 -5.12 -11.97 9.57
N THR A 175 -6.06 -11.15 10.03
CA THR A 175 -5.93 -9.69 10.07
C THR A 175 -4.91 -9.25 11.13
N ALA A 176 -4.93 -9.85 12.32
CA ALA A 176 -3.96 -9.58 13.37
C ALA A 176 -2.52 -9.89 12.93
N LYS A 177 -2.33 -10.94 12.13
CA LYS A 177 -1.03 -11.31 11.54
C LYS A 177 -0.68 -10.50 10.30
N ARG A 178 -1.53 -9.58 9.87
CA ARG A 178 -1.34 -8.82 8.62
C ARG A 178 -1.10 -9.73 7.39
N ILE A 179 -1.74 -10.89 7.37
CA ILE A 179 -1.85 -11.76 6.19
C ILE A 179 -3.02 -11.27 5.34
N LEU A 180 -4.15 -10.93 5.98
CA LEU A 180 -5.23 -10.16 5.39
C LEU A 180 -5.19 -8.72 5.86
N TYR A 181 -5.60 -7.82 5.00
CA TYR A 181 -5.92 -6.44 5.31
C TYR A 181 -7.43 -6.22 5.16
N GLU A 182 -8.04 -5.55 6.14
CA GLU A 182 -9.45 -5.20 6.10
C GLU A 182 -9.61 -3.69 5.94
N GLU A 183 -10.45 -3.28 5.00
CA GLU A 183 -10.87 -1.91 4.83
C GLU A 183 -12.32 -1.84 4.36
N ARG A 184 -13.14 -1.07 5.10
CA ARG A 184 -14.56 -0.81 4.78
C ARG A 184 -15.36 -2.10 4.59
N GLY A 185 -15.13 -3.11 5.43
CA GLY A 185 -15.81 -4.40 5.38
C GLY A 185 -15.36 -5.34 4.27
N LYS A 186 -14.24 -5.03 3.60
CA LYS A 186 -13.63 -5.89 2.57
C LYS A 186 -12.25 -6.35 3.01
N TYR A 187 -11.95 -7.59 2.69
CA TYR A 187 -10.70 -8.26 3.02
C TYR A 187 -9.87 -8.48 1.76
N PHE A 188 -8.56 -8.27 1.85
CA PHE A 188 -7.60 -8.47 0.78
C PHE A 188 -6.36 -9.17 1.32
N THR A 189 -5.83 -10.15 0.59
CA THR A 189 -4.61 -10.88 0.98
C THR A 189 -3.38 -10.05 0.65
N LEU A 190 -2.51 -9.85 1.65
CA LEU A 190 -1.21 -9.19 1.47
C LEU A 190 -0.12 -10.16 1.02
N ALA A 191 -0.24 -11.44 1.35
CA ALA A 191 0.71 -12.47 0.94
C ALA A 191 0.60 -12.76 -0.56
N ILE A 192 1.75 -12.89 -1.25
CA ILE A 192 1.81 -13.20 -2.68
C ILE A 192 1.78 -14.72 -2.86
N PRO A 193 1.06 -15.27 -3.85
CA PRO A 193 1.17 -16.71 -4.14
C PRO A 193 2.58 -17.06 -4.61
N GLU A 194 3.15 -18.16 -4.11
CA GLU A 194 4.49 -18.64 -4.49
C GLU A 194 4.57 -18.98 -5.99
N HIS A 195 3.47 -19.50 -6.53
CA HIS A 195 3.29 -19.76 -7.97
C HIS A 195 1.92 -19.19 -8.37
N PRO A 196 1.86 -18.14 -9.19
CA PRO A 196 0.62 -17.58 -9.68
C PRO A 196 -0.10 -18.48 -10.70
#